data_f4cb282fd375d34b26067aa54f524994
#
_entry.id   f4cb282fd375d34b26067aa54f524994
#
_cell.length_a   1.000
_cell.length_b   1.000
_cell.length_c   1.000
_cell.angle_alpha   90.00
_cell.angle_beta   90.00
_cell.angle_gamma   90.00
#
_symmetry.space_group_name_H-M   'P 1'
#
loop_
_entity.id
_entity.type
_entity.pdbx_description
1 polymer ?
#
loop_
_entity_poly.entity_id
_entity_poly.type
_entity_poly.pdbx_seq_one_letter_code
_entity_poly.pdbx_strand_id
1 'polypeptide(L)'
;VKQNVAPVGPKAETHEGGRADAFQKTLEELTRAVSACLLFENTFYESGTDIAERIADLCGQVAPEDVSKLAIRARHDLKLRHVPLWLCAQLAKRHRGRLVSDTIQAVIRRPDEMGELIALYTGKKERGKPAHLNRSLRKGIARAYPRFDAYQLGKWNRDAAVTLRDVMFLCHPKPKDEAQAAVWKALIDKTLPAPDTWEVALSSGADKQATWTRLLTPDETGRRKLPYMARLMNLRNQIDAQVDLGLIRQALLDGAEKSWALPFRFVTAAKHAPSLADALNEAMLRAIQPEPNLPGMTYIILDVSGSMDDVLSAKSTMCRWEAASALGVLLREVCE
;
A
#
# COMPACT_ATOMS: atom_id res chain seq x y z
N VAL A 1 -40.48 10.30 2.05
CA VAL A 1 -39.30 9.58 1.52
C VAL A 1 -39.68 8.10 1.44
N LYS A 2 -39.72 7.52 0.23
CA LYS A 2 -40.00 6.08 0.06
C LYS A 2 -38.75 5.32 0.49
N GLN A 3 -38.84 4.65 1.62
CA GLN A 3 -37.73 3.88 2.20
C GLN A 3 -37.50 2.50 1.56
N ASN A 4 -38.40 2.02 0.71
CA ASN A 4 -38.27 0.75 0.01
C ASN A 4 -38.54 0.94 -1.48
N VAL A 5 -37.51 1.22 -2.23
CA VAL A 5 -37.54 1.11 -3.70
C VAL A 5 -37.16 -0.33 -4.04
N ALA A 6 -38.02 -1.01 -4.83
CA ALA A 6 -37.67 -2.35 -5.30
C ALA A 6 -36.36 -2.30 -6.07
N PRO A 7 -35.43 -3.27 -5.83
CA PRO A 7 -34.14 -3.29 -6.53
C PRO A 7 -34.37 -3.41 -8.04
N VAL A 8 -33.74 -2.52 -8.79
CA VAL A 8 -33.75 -2.49 -10.25
C VAL A 8 -32.48 -3.15 -10.75
N GLY A 9 -32.44 -4.50 -10.74
CA GLY A 9 -31.29 -5.24 -11.22
C GLY A 9 -31.50 -6.75 -11.16
N PRO A 10 -30.59 -7.55 -11.73
CA PRO A 10 -30.63 -8.99 -11.60
C PRO A 10 -30.54 -9.36 -10.11
N LYS A 11 -31.37 -10.30 -9.69
CA LYS A 11 -31.37 -10.82 -8.32
C LYS A 11 -30.09 -11.61 -8.09
N ALA A 12 -29.36 -11.28 -7.04
CA ALA A 12 -28.25 -12.06 -6.52
C ALA A 12 -28.65 -12.69 -5.18
N GLU A 13 -27.96 -13.76 -4.80
CA GLU A 13 -28.11 -14.39 -3.50
C GLU A 13 -26.83 -14.23 -2.69
N THR A 14 -26.97 -14.05 -1.37
CA THR A 14 -25.84 -14.08 -0.45
C THR A 14 -25.35 -15.51 -0.26
N HIS A 15 -24.18 -15.70 0.35
CA HIS A 15 -23.65 -17.02 0.71
C HIS A 15 -24.64 -17.86 1.52
N GLU A 16 -25.42 -17.25 2.37
CA GLU A 16 -26.45 -17.89 3.21
C GLU A 16 -27.82 -17.99 2.53
N GLY A 17 -27.90 -17.79 1.20
CA GLY A 17 -29.16 -17.88 0.44
C GLY A 17 -30.12 -16.70 0.61
N GLY A 18 -29.68 -15.63 1.25
CA GLY A 18 -30.45 -14.39 1.36
C GLY A 18 -30.49 -13.60 0.05
N ARG A 19 -31.46 -12.72 -0.09
CA ARG A 19 -31.54 -11.83 -1.26
C ARG A 19 -30.45 -10.77 -1.18
N ALA A 20 -29.76 -10.55 -2.30
CA ALA A 20 -28.77 -9.50 -2.46
C ALA A 20 -29.06 -8.69 -3.73
N ASP A 21 -28.61 -7.44 -3.73
CA ASP A 21 -28.63 -6.61 -4.93
C ASP A 21 -27.36 -6.88 -5.76
N ALA A 22 -27.55 -7.21 -7.03
CA ALA A 22 -26.43 -7.32 -7.96
C ALA A 22 -25.94 -5.91 -8.35
N PHE A 23 -24.64 -5.79 -8.64
CA PHE A 23 -24.08 -4.54 -9.15
C PHE A 23 -24.73 -4.17 -10.47
N GLN A 24 -25.20 -2.93 -10.57
CA GLN A 24 -25.82 -2.44 -11.81
C GLN A 24 -24.79 -2.14 -12.89
N LYS A 25 -23.53 -1.90 -12.50
CA LYS A 25 -22.44 -1.55 -13.41
C LYS A 25 -21.17 -2.33 -13.09
N THR A 26 -20.55 -2.90 -14.10
CA THR A 26 -19.28 -3.64 -13.99
C THR A 26 -18.16 -2.82 -13.35
N LEU A 27 -18.12 -1.49 -13.60
CA LEU A 27 -17.15 -0.58 -12.97
C LEU A 27 -17.36 -0.48 -11.45
N GLU A 28 -18.59 -0.50 -10.96
CA GLU A 28 -18.88 -0.46 -9.53
C GLU A 28 -18.43 -1.75 -8.85
N GLU A 29 -18.67 -2.89 -9.47
CA GLU A 29 -18.19 -4.19 -9.00
C GLU A 29 -16.66 -4.22 -8.96
N LEU A 30 -15.99 -3.79 -10.04
CA LEU A 30 -14.54 -3.69 -10.08
C LEU A 30 -14.01 -2.76 -8.97
N THR A 31 -14.65 -1.62 -8.76
CA THR A 31 -14.24 -0.65 -7.74
C THR A 31 -14.35 -1.25 -6.33
N ARG A 32 -15.43 -1.96 -6.02
CA ARG A 32 -15.58 -2.65 -4.73
C ARG A 32 -14.57 -3.77 -4.56
N ALA A 33 -14.38 -4.62 -5.57
CA ALA A 33 -13.39 -5.70 -5.53
C ALA A 33 -11.98 -5.16 -5.26
N VAL A 34 -11.59 -4.06 -5.92
CA VAL A 34 -10.30 -3.38 -5.72
C VAL A 34 -10.17 -2.78 -4.33
N SER A 35 -11.24 -2.18 -3.79
CA SER A 35 -11.20 -1.48 -2.50
C SER A 35 -11.25 -2.44 -1.30
N ALA A 36 -11.85 -3.61 -1.47
CA ALA A 36 -12.14 -4.54 -0.38
C ALA A 36 -11.12 -5.69 -0.26
N CYS A 37 -10.14 -5.82 -1.16
CA CYS A 37 -9.24 -6.95 -1.15
C CYS A 37 -7.80 -6.60 -0.74
N LEU A 38 -7.15 -7.60 -0.12
CA LEU A 38 -5.70 -7.70 -0.05
C LEU A 38 -5.28 -8.69 -1.15
N LEU A 39 -4.61 -8.20 -2.20
CA LEU A 39 -4.31 -9.00 -3.39
C LEU A 39 -3.57 -10.30 -3.03
N PHE A 40 -4.10 -11.43 -3.51
CA PHE A 40 -3.62 -12.79 -3.23
C PHE A 40 -3.74 -13.25 -1.77
N GLU A 41 -4.45 -12.54 -0.89
CA GLU A 41 -4.81 -13.03 0.43
C GLU A 41 -6.26 -13.54 0.42
N ASN A 42 -6.50 -14.66 1.09
CA ASN A 42 -7.82 -15.24 1.20
C ASN A 42 -8.70 -14.38 2.10
N THR A 43 -9.97 -14.26 1.73
CA THR A 43 -11.03 -13.82 2.63
C THR A 43 -11.71 -15.04 3.25
N PHE A 44 -12.71 -14.83 4.10
CA PHE A 44 -13.49 -15.94 4.66
C PHE A 44 -14.24 -16.75 3.57
N TYR A 45 -14.73 -16.07 2.54
CA TYR A 45 -15.59 -16.66 1.52
C TYR A 45 -14.93 -16.91 0.17
N GLU A 46 -13.74 -16.33 -0.10
CA GLU A 46 -13.13 -16.35 -1.42
C GLU A 46 -11.59 -16.43 -1.31
N SER A 47 -10.96 -17.26 -2.15
CA SER A 47 -9.51 -17.33 -2.18
C SER A 47 -8.89 -16.07 -2.79
N GLY A 48 -7.68 -15.73 -2.37
CA GLY A 48 -6.96 -14.57 -2.92
C GLY A 48 -6.66 -14.71 -4.42
N THR A 49 -6.59 -15.94 -4.94
CA THR A 49 -6.43 -16.21 -6.37
C THR A 49 -7.72 -15.89 -7.11
N ASP A 50 -8.86 -16.35 -6.63
CA ASP A 50 -10.18 -16.12 -7.25
C ASP A 50 -10.50 -14.63 -7.27
N ILE A 51 -10.20 -13.90 -6.20
CA ILE A 51 -10.34 -12.43 -6.16
C ILE A 51 -9.48 -11.76 -7.23
N ALA A 52 -8.22 -12.19 -7.39
CA ALA A 52 -7.33 -11.62 -8.39
C ALA A 52 -7.79 -11.94 -9.82
N GLU A 53 -8.31 -13.14 -10.06
CA GLU A 53 -8.89 -13.56 -11.34
C GLU A 53 -10.17 -12.78 -11.64
N ARG A 54 -11.08 -12.65 -10.69
CA ARG A 54 -12.28 -11.82 -10.84
C ARG A 54 -11.96 -10.37 -11.18
N ILE A 55 -10.99 -9.75 -10.51
CA ILE A 55 -10.52 -8.39 -10.86
C ILE A 55 -9.98 -8.37 -12.30
N ALA A 56 -9.23 -9.40 -12.70
CA ALA A 56 -8.69 -9.47 -14.06
C ALA A 56 -9.79 -9.56 -15.12
N ASP A 57 -10.84 -10.34 -14.87
CA ASP A 57 -11.98 -10.51 -15.79
C ASP A 57 -12.80 -9.23 -15.88
N LEU A 58 -13.09 -8.58 -14.77
CA LEU A 58 -13.76 -7.29 -14.73
C LEU A 58 -12.98 -6.20 -15.48
N CYS A 59 -11.64 -6.19 -15.37
CA CYS A 59 -10.79 -5.29 -16.18
C CYS A 59 -10.94 -5.51 -17.69
N GLY A 60 -11.34 -6.70 -18.13
CA GLY A 60 -11.63 -7.00 -19.55
C GLY A 60 -12.96 -6.44 -20.04
N GLN A 61 -13.87 -6.10 -19.11
CA GLN A 61 -15.22 -5.66 -19.40
C GLN A 61 -15.42 -4.14 -19.18
N VAL A 62 -14.45 -3.48 -18.56
CA VAL A 62 -14.48 -2.04 -18.26
C VAL A 62 -13.59 -1.28 -19.23
N ALA A 63 -13.98 -0.07 -19.60
CA ALA A 63 -13.20 0.79 -20.49
C ALA A 63 -11.78 1.02 -19.93
N PRO A 64 -10.72 0.97 -20.77
CA PRO A 64 -9.34 1.10 -20.30
C PRO A 64 -9.05 2.42 -19.59
N GLU A 65 -9.75 3.49 -19.92
CA GLU A 65 -9.66 4.80 -19.27
C GLU A 65 -10.16 4.73 -17.83
N ASP A 66 -11.21 3.99 -17.56
CA ASP A 66 -11.77 3.84 -16.22
C ASP A 66 -10.94 2.89 -15.36
N VAL A 67 -10.39 1.82 -15.95
CA VAL A 67 -9.38 0.97 -15.26
C VAL A 67 -8.15 1.82 -14.89
N SER A 68 -7.69 2.70 -15.79
CA SER A 68 -6.57 3.62 -15.54
C SER A 68 -6.87 4.58 -14.38
N LYS A 69 -8.03 5.25 -14.41
CA LYS A 69 -8.47 6.15 -13.34
C LYS A 69 -8.56 5.42 -11.99
N LEU A 70 -9.15 4.21 -11.99
CA LEU A 70 -9.27 3.39 -10.79
C LEU A 70 -7.90 2.98 -10.24
N ALA A 71 -6.94 2.59 -11.09
CA ALA A 71 -5.58 2.23 -10.67
C ALA A 71 -4.87 3.43 -10.00
N ILE A 72 -4.98 4.61 -10.59
CA ILE A 72 -4.41 5.85 -10.06
C ILE A 72 -5.09 6.22 -8.74
N ARG A 73 -6.43 6.22 -8.68
CA ARG A 73 -7.20 6.48 -7.45
C ARG A 73 -6.85 5.50 -6.34
N ALA A 74 -6.84 4.20 -6.65
CA ALA A 74 -6.51 3.17 -5.67
C ALA A 74 -5.09 3.39 -5.09
N ARG A 75 -4.14 3.88 -5.89
CA ARG A 75 -2.78 4.17 -5.45
C ARG A 75 -2.67 5.45 -4.62
N HIS A 76 -3.30 6.53 -5.06
CA HIS A 76 -3.11 7.87 -4.49
C HIS A 76 -4.10 8.20 -3.37
N ASP A 77 -5.37 7.82 -3.53
CA ASP A 77 -6.42 8.15 -2.58
C ASP A 77 -6.61 7.02 -1.56
N LEU A 78 -6.78 5.78 -2.03
CA LEU A 78 -6.97 4.61 -1.16
C LEU A 78 -5.65 4.06 -0.59
N LYS A 79 -4.49 4.58 -0.99
CA LYS A 79 -3.15 4.21 -0.50
C LYS A 79 -2.80 2.72 -0.68
N LEU A 80 -3.49 2.02 -1.56
CA LEU A 80 -3.26 0.62 -1.86
C LEU A 80 -1.94 0.45 -2.61
N ARG A 81 -1.26 -0.68 -2.41
CA ARG A 81 0.04 -0.94 -3.01
C ARG A 81 -0.02 -1.98 -4.13
N HIS A 82 -0.47 -3.17 -3.84
CA HIS A 82 -0.37 -4.31 -4.77
C HIS A 82 -1.47 -4.32 -5.82
N VAL A 83 -2.71 -4.01 -5.43
CA VAL A 83 -3.86 -4.00 -6.33
C VAL A 83 -3.72 -3.00 -7.48
N PRO A 84 -3.24 -1.75 -7.28
CA PRO A 84 -2.97 -0.85 -8.40
C PRO A 84 -1.94 -1.38 -9.39
N LEU A 85 -0.91 -2.11 -8.93
CA LEU A 85 0.06 -2.76 -9.81
C LEU A 85 -0.59 -3.90 -10.61
N TRP A 86 -1.50 -4.65 -9.98
CA TRP A 86 -2.28 -5.68 -10.67
C TRP A 86 -3.16 -5.09 -11.77
N LEU A 87 -3.86 -3.97 -11.51
CA LEU A 87 -4.63 -3.24 -12.52
C LEU A 87 -3.74 -2.76 -13.68
N CYS A 88 -2.54 -2.23 -13.38
CA CYS A 88 -1.55 -1.87 -14.41
C CYS A 88 -1.12 -3.08 -15.25
N ALA A 89 -0.90 -4.24 -14.63
CA ALA A 89 -0.56 -5.47 -15.33
C ALA A 89 -1.70 -5.92 -16.25
N GLN A 90 -2.96 -5.89 -15.76
CA GLN A 90 -4.13 -6.25 -16.57
C GLN A 90 -4.34 -5.28 -17.74
N LEU A 91 -4.21 -3.97 -17.47
CA LEU A 91 -4.28 -2.93 -18.50
C LEU A 91 -3.20 -3.15 -19.58
N ALA A 92 -1.97 -3.45 -19.19
CA ALA A 92 -0.86 -3.71 -20.09
C ALA A 92 -1.00 -5.03 -20.87
N LYS A 93 -1.66 -6.06 -20.32
CA LYS A 93 -1.95 -7.31 -21.06
C LYS A 93 -2.92 -7.10 -22.21
N ARG A 94 -3.91 -6.25 -22.02
CA ARG A 94 -5.03 -6.04 -22.96
C ARG A 94 -4.83 -4.87 -23.90
N HIS A 95 -4.16 -3.81 -23.45
CA HIS A 95 -4.08 -2.55 -24.18
C HIS A 95 -2.64 -2.11 -24.44
N ARG A 96 -2.50 -1.15 -25.37
CA ARG A 96 -1.23 -0.55 -25.77
C ARG A 96 -1.39 0.97 -25.82
N GLY A 97 -0.28 1.69 -25.91
CA GLY A 97 -0.28 3.13 -26.14
C GLY A 97 0.05 3.95 -24.90
N ARG A 98 -0.24 5.24 -25.02
CA ARG A 98 0.16 6.25 -24.03
C ARG A 98 -0.58 6.08 -22.73
N LEU A 99 -1.88 5.78 -22.78
CA LEU A 99 -2.70 5.56 -21.58
C LEU A 99 -2.03 4.55 -20.62
N VAL A 100 -1.63 3.38 -21.15
CA VAL A 100 -0.98 2.33 -20.36
C VAL A 100 0.34 2.82 -19.72
N SER A 101 1.20 3.47 -20.53
CA SER A 101 2.50 3.94 -20.01
C SER A 101 2.37 5.07 -18.99
N ASP A 102 1.40 5.96 -19.15
CA ASP A 102 1.15 7.06 -18.23
C ASP A 102 0.55 6.56 -16.90
N THR A 103 -0.39 5.62 -16.97
CA THR A 103 -0.94 4.95 -15.77
C THR A 103 0.15 4.27 -14.95
N ILE A 104 1.01 3.48 -15.60
CA ILE A 104 2.11 2.77 -14.93
C ILE A 104 3.07 3.76 -14.28
N GLN A 105 3.45 4.83 -14.99
CA GLN A 105 4.31 5.86 -14.43
C GLN A 105 3.68 6.55 -13.22
N ALA A 106 2.38 6.79 -13.23
CA ALA A 106 1.66 7.42 -12.13
C ALA A 106 1.55 6.50 -10.90
N VAL A 107 1.29 5.22 -11.10
CA VAL A 107 1.07 4.23 -10.02
C VAL A 107 2.36 3.85 -9.30
N ILE A 108 3.49 3.69 -10.01
CA ILE A 108 4.77 3.32 -9.41
C ILE A 108 5.27 4.45 -8.51
N ARG A 109 5.50 4.17 -7.22
CA ARG A 109 6.00 5.13 -6.23
C ARG A 109 7.22 4.64 -5.44
N ARG A 110 7.60 3.38 -5.62
CA ARG A 110 8.77 2.78 -4.98
C ARG A 110 9.58 2.00 -6.01
N PRO A 111 10.90 1.92 -5.84
CA PRO A 111 11.76 1.18 -6.79
C PRO A 111 11.37 -0.30 -6.96
N ASP A 112 11.09 -1.01 -5.85
CA ASP A 112 10.75 -2.44 -5.87
C ASP A 112 9.43 -2.75 -6.61
N GLU A 113 8.51 -1.78 -6.69
CA GLU A 113 7.24 -1.93 -7.41
C GLU A 113 7.43 -2.14 -8.93
N MET A 114 8.55 -1.71 -9.49
CA MET A 114 8.87 -1.92 -10.91
C MET A 114 9.12 -3.40 -11.21
N GLY A 115 9.91 -4.06 -10.37
CA GLY A 115 10.15 -5.51 -10.48
C GLY A 115 8.89 -6.32 -10.18
N GLU A 116 8.14 -5.91 -9.16
CA GLU A 116 6.85 -6.51 -8.79
C GLU A 116 5.84 -6.44 -9.94
N LEU A 117 5.70 -5.28 -10.60
CA LEU A 117 4.83 -5.12 -11.75
C LEU A 117 5.22 -6.05 -12.91
N ILE A 118 6.51 -6.21 -13.19
CA ILE A 118 6.99 -7.15 -14.21
C ILE A 118 6.61 -8.58 -13.83
N ALA A 119 6.82 -8.97 -12.57
CA ALA A 119 6.45 -10.31 -12.09
C ALA A 119 4.94 -10.56 -12.19
N LEU A 120 4.10 -9.61 -11.83
CA LEU A 120 2.64 -9.67 -11.97
C LEU A 120 2.19 -9.75 -13.43
N TYR A 121 2.86 -9.03 -14.32
CA TYR A 121 2.56 -9.06 -15.75
C TYR A 121 2.93 -10.39 -16.40
N THR A 122 4.08 -10.95 -16.05
CA THR A 122 4.60 -12.19 -16.66
C THR A 122 4.00 -13.45 -16.06
N GLY A 123 3.45 -13.36 -14.83
CA GLY A 123 2.99 -14.52 -14.06
C GLY A 123 4.16 -15.40 -13.60
N LYS A 124 3.84 -16.56 -13.03
CA LYS A 124 4.83 -17.60 -12.68
C LYS A 124 5.37 -18.25 -13.96
N LYS A 125 6.35 -17.61 -14.60
CA LYS A 125 7.09 -18.25 -15.71
C LYS A 125 8.34 -18.94 -15.16
N GLU A 126 8.70 -20.04 -15.81
CA GLU A 126 9.92 -20.79 -15.52
C GLU A 126 11.15 -19.88 -15.54
N ARG A 127 12.01 -20.02 -14.54
CA ARG A 127 13.31 -19.34 -14.52
C ARG A 127 14.06 -19.60 -15.82
N GLY A 128 14.51 -18.55 -16.50
CA GLY A 128 15.39 -18.63 -17.65
C GLY A 128 14.78 -18.25 -19.01
N LYS A 129 13.45 -18.05 -19.11
CA LYS A 129 12.88 -17.52 -20.37
C LYS A 129 12.72 -16.00 -20.29
N PRO A 130 13.29 -15.21 -21.23
CA PRO A 130 13.10 -13.77 -21.24
C PRO A 130 11.61 -13.44 -21.33
N ALA A 131 11.13 -12.64 -20.40
CA ALA A 131 9.74 -12.18 -20.39
C ALA A 131 9.55 -11.21 -21.55
N HIS A 132 8.66 -11.54 -22.49
CA HIS A 132 8.29 -10.60 -23.55
C HIS A 132 7.41 -9.50 -22.94
N LEU A 133 8.04 -8.37 -22.61
CA LEU A 133 7.34 -7.18 -22.10
C LEU A 133 6.82 -6.35 -23.26
N ASN A 134 5.56 -5.94 -23.20
CA ASN A 134 5.03 -5.03 -24.21
C ASN A 134 5.70 -3.64 -24.11
N ARG A 135 5.72 -2.92 -25.23
CA ARG A 135 6.37 -1.61 -25.35
C ARG A 135 5.81 -0.57 -24.35
N SER A 136 4.50 -0.58 -24.10
CA SER A 136 3.84 0.39 -23.21
C SER A 136 4.22 0.15 -21.76
N LEU A 137 4.28 -1.12 -21.32
CA LEU A 137 4.75 -1.51 -20.00
C LEU A 137 6.20 -1.04 -19.77
N ARG A 138 7.11 -1.40 -20.71
CA ARG A 138 8.52 -0.99 -20.65
C ARG A 138 8.65 0.52 -20.59
N LYS A 139 7.92 1.25 -21.43
CA LYS A 139 7.97 2.72 -21.46
C LYS A 139 7.49 3.35 -20.16
N GLY A 140 6.40 2.83 -19.57
CA GLY A 140 5.88 3.33 -18.29
C GLY A 140 6.88 3.14 -17.15
N ILE A 141 7.48 1.95 -17.04
CA ILE A 141 8.51 1.63 -16.05
C ILE A 141 9.77 2.48 -16.29
N ALA A 142 10.25 2.55 -17.52
CA ALA A 142 11.43 3.33 -17.87
C ALA A 142 11.29 4.82 -17.51
N ARG A 143 10.09 5.39 -17.67
CA ARG A 143 9.78 6.79 -17.27
C ARG A 143 9.63 6.97 -15.76
N ALA A 144 9.29 5.91 -15.01
CA ALA A 144 9.23 5.96 -13.56
C ALA A 144 10.62 5.87 -12.92
N TYR A 145 11.54 5.14 -13.49
CA TYR A 145 12.86 4.83 -12.93
C TYR A 145 13.68 6.07 -12.53
N PRO A 146 13.81 7.14 -13.35
CA PRO A 146 14.63 8.31 -13.02
C PRO A 146 14.15 9.13 -11.83
N ARG A 147 12.98 8.84 -11.26
CA ARG A 147 12.47 9.55 -10.07
C ARG A 147 13.14 9.13 -8.78
N PHE A 148 13.83 7.99 -8.79
CA PHE A 148 14.39 7.39 -7.59
C PHE A 148 15.87 7.79 -7.44
N ASP A 149 16.21 8.25 -6.23
CA ASP A 149 17.57 8.60 -5.84
C ASP A 149 18.40 7.38 -5.39
N ALA A 150 19.68 7.59 -5.09
CA ALA A 150 20.60 6.55 -4.65
C ALA A 150 20.12 5.87 -3.36
N TYR A 151 19.57 6.64 -2.40
CA TYR A 151 19.07 6.12 -1.13
C TYR A 151 17.87 5.20 -1.36
N GLN A 152 16.92 5.63 -2.17
CA GLN A 152 15.73 4.85 -2.49
C GLN A 152 16.09 3.56 -3.24
N LEU A 153 16.97 3.67 -4.24
CA LEU A 153 17.45 2.51 -4.99
C LEU A 153 18.19 1.53 -4.08
N GLY A 154 19.10 1.99 -3.23
CA GLY A 154 19.83 1.16 -2.28
C GLY A 154 18.91 0.47 -1.27
N LYS A 155 17.93 1.20 -0.71
CA LYS A 155 16.98 0.68 0.27
C LYS A 155 16.11 -0.45 -0.28
N TRP A 156 15.74 -0.37 -1.56
CA TRP A 156 14.82 -1.32 -2.19
C TRP A 156 15.51 -2.31 -3.12
N ASN A 157 16.85 -2.29 -3.18
CA ASN A 157 17.65 -3.27 -3.92
C ASN A 157 17.76 -4.57 -3.12
N ARG A 158 16.76 -5.42 -3.24
CA ARG A 158 16.65 -6.70 -2.53
C ARG A 158 16.62 -7.85 -3.52
N ASP A 159 16.96 -9.04 -3.04
CA ASP A 159 16.70 -10.26 -3.79
C ASP A 159 15.19 -10.43 -4.01
N ALA A 160 14.83 -10.50 -5.29
CA ALA A 160 13.45 -10.62 -5.75
C ALA A 160 13.42 -11.43 -7.06
N ALA A 161 12.22 -11.87 -7.46
CA ALA A 161 12.03 -12.55 -8.74
C ALA A 161 12.47 -11.72 -9.95
N VAL A 162 12.33 -10.39 -9.84
CA VAL A 162 12.84 -9.41 -10.81
C VAL A 162 13.52 -8.30 -10.01
N THR A 163 14.83 -8.24 -10.10
CA THR A 163 15.66 -7.24 -9.37
C THR A 163 15.62 -5.88 -10.05
N LEU A 164 16.07 -4.82 -9.36
CA LEU A 164 16.20 -3.49 -9.96
C LEU A 164 17.18 -3.47 -11.16
N ARG A 165 18.22 -4.32 -11.11
CA ARG A 165 19.14 -4.55 -12.22
C ARG A 165 18.42 -5.14 -13.42
N ASP A 166 17.58 -6.16 -13.21
CA ASP A 166 16.80 -6.78 -14.30
C ASP A 166 15.84 -5.77 -14.93
N VAL A 167 15.20 -4.94 -14.12
CA VAL A 167 14.34 -3.85 -14.62
C VAL A 167 15.10 -2.92 -15.57
N MET A 168 16.34 -2.55 -15.25
CA MET A 168 17.17 -1.71 -16.12
C MET A 168 17.43 -2.38 -17.47
N PHE A 169 17.79 -3.65 -17.48
CA PHE A 169 18.07 -4.40 -18.70
C PHE A 169 16.79 -4.73 -19.53
N LEU A 170 15.65 -4.86 -18.87
CA LEU A 170 14.38 -5.14 -19.55
C LEU A 170 13.71 -3.87 -20.08
N CYS A 171 13.82 -2.76 -19.39
CA CYS A 171 13.07 -1.54 -19.69
C CYS A 171 13.90 -0.44 -20.33
N HIS A 172 15.24 -0.49 -20.22
CA HIS A 172 16.19 0.48 -20.77
C HIS A 172 15.87 1.95 -20.39
N PRO A 173 15.73 2.28 -19.07
CA PRO A 173 15.53 3.64 -18.67
C PRO A 173 16.74 4.52 -19.10
N LYS A 174 16.51 5.80 -19.27
CA LYS A 174 17.58 6.76 -19.55
C LYS A 174 17.84 7.61 -18.32
N PRO A 175 19.09 7.73 -17.86
CA PRO A 175 19.42 8.64 -16.78
C PRO A 175 19.20 10.10 -17.24
N LYS A 176 18.85 10.97 -16.30
CA LYS A 176 18.61 12.38 -16.57
C LYS A 176 19.92 13.18 -16.65
N ASP A 177 20.97 12.70 -15.97
CA ASP A 177 22.29 13.33 -15.88
C ASP A 177 23.38 12.28 -15.58
N GLU A 178 24.64 12.72 -15.62
CA GLU A 178 25.82 11.87 -15.36
C GLU A 178 25.86 11.35 -13.92
N ALA A 179 25.41 12.15 -12.94
CA ALA A 179 25.37 11.74 -11.54
C ALA A 179 24.41 10.55 -11.36
N GLN A 180 23.24 10.61 -11.97
CA GLN A 180 22.30 9.48 -11.95
C GLN A 180 22.84 8.28 -12.70
N ALA A 181 23.53 8.47 -13.82
CA ALA A 181 24.17 7.39 -14.56
C ALA A 181 25.24 6.67 -13.71
N ALA A 182 26.02 7.41 -12.92
CA ALA A 182 27.00 6.85 -11.99
C ALA A 182 26.33 6.01 -10.88
N VAL A 183 25.23 6.50 -10.31
CA VAL A 183 24.42 5.74 -9.30
C VAL A 183 23.89 4.44 -9.91
N TRP A 184 23.36 4.49 -11.13
CA TRP A 184 22.85 3.29 -11.79
C TRP A 184 23.94 2.29 -12.13
N LYS A 185 25.11 2.78 -12.55
CA LYS A 185 26.28 1.94 -12.76
C LYS A 185 26.69 1.24 -11.47
N ALA A 186 26.77 1.97 -10.35
CA ALA A 186 27.08 1.39 -9.04
C ALA A 186 26.04 0.33 -8.60
N LEU A 187 24.76 0.53 -8.92
CA LEU A 187 23.71 -0.48 -8.65
C LEU A 187 23.93 -1.74 -9.50
N ILE A 188 24.28 -1.61 -10.79
CA ILE A 188 24.56 -2.74 -11.67
C ILE A 188 25.78 -3.51 -11.20
N ASP A 189 26.86 -2.78 -10.84
CA ASP A 189 28.13 -3.32 -10.38
C ASP A 189 28.08 -3.82 -8.92
N LYS A 190 26.93 -3.67 -8.23
CA LYS A 190 26.73 -4.01 -6.81
C LYS A 190 27.68 -3.24 -5.86
N THR A 191 28.10 -2.07 -6.24
CA THR A 191 28.97 -1.17 -5.46
C THR A 191 28.21 0.00 -4.84
N LEU A 192 26.87 0.05 -5.01
CA LEU A 192 26.05 1.10 -4.41
C LEU A 192 26.16 1.01 -2.88
N PRO A 193 26.52 2.12 -2.20
CA PRO A 193 26.64 2.12 -0.74
C PRO A 193 25.35 1.69 -0.05
N ALA A 194 25.49 0.96 1.06
CA ALA A 194 24.35 0.60 1.89
C ALA A 194 23.66 1.88 2.41
N PRO A 195 22.34 1.99 2.31
CA PRO A 195 21.62 3.19 2.74
C PRO A 195 21.65 3.32 4.27
N ASP A 196 21.70 4.57 4.77
CA ASP A 196 21.58 4.86 6.21
C ASP A 196 20.14 4.58 6.69
N THR A 197 19.86 3.31 6.98
CA THR A 197 18.58 2.87 7.53
C THR A 197 18.79 2.20 8.88
N TRP A 198 17.71 2.11 9.67
CA TRP A 198 17.76 1.42 10.95
C TRP A 198 18.11 -0.07 10.78
N GLU A 199 17.63 -0.72 9.71
CA GLU A 199 17.92 -2.10 9.39
C GLU A 199 19.44 -2.33 9.20
N VAL A 200 20.08 -1.47 8.40
CA VAL A 200 21.51 -1.54 8.14
C VAL A 200 22.31 -1.27 9.42
N ALA A 201 21.98 -0.18 10.14
CA ALA A 201 22.68 0.20 11.35
C ALA A 201 22.62 -0.90 12.43
N LEU A 202 21.44 -1.46 12.69
CA LEU A 202 21.29 -2.52 13.70
C LEU A 202 21.93 -3.85 13.26
N SER A 203 21.89 -4.18 11.97
CA SER A 203 22.55 -5.37 11.43
C SER A 203 24.07 -5.28 11.48
N SER A 204 24.63 -4.07 11.44
CA SER A 204 26.08 -3.84 11.60
C SER A 204 26.56 -3.82 13.05
N GLY A 205 25.66 -4.03 14.02
CA GLY A 205 26.01 -4.06 15.45
C GLY A 205 26.10 -2.69 16.12
N ALA A 206 25.56 -1.64 15.50
CA ALA A 206 25.52 -0.31 16.09
C ALA A 206 24.67 -0.30 17.39
N ASP A 207 25.02 0.62 18.32
CA ASP A 207 24.24 0.81 19.54
C ASP A 207 22.77 1.14 19.22
N LYS A 208 21.86 0.39 19.82
CA LYS A 208 20.43 0.47 19.52
C LYS A 208 19.82 1.80 19.98
N GLN A 209 20.14 2.23 21.21
CA GLN A 209 19.59 3.47 21.75
C GLN A 209 20.06 4.67 20.95
N ALA A 210 21.38 4.78 20.70
CA ALA A 210 21.96 5.85 19.89
C ALA A 210 21.41 5.87 18.47
N THR A 211 21.25 4.69 17.85
CA THR A 211 20.68 4.56 16.49
C THR A 211 19.25 5.07 16.41
N TRP A 212 18.36 4.59 17.29
CA TRP A 212 16.97 5.04 17.30
C TRP A 212 16.85 6.52 17.63
N THR A 213 17.58 7.00 18.64
CA THR A 213 17.60 8.42 19.03
C THR A 213 18.00 9.30 17.83
N ARG A 214 19.10 8.98 17.16
CA ARG A 214 19.57 9.70 15.97
C ARG A 214 18.54 9.74 14.84
N LEU A 215 17.86 8.61 14.59
CA LEU A 215 16.89 8.51 13.52
C LEU A 215 15.55 9.19 13.84
N LEU A 216 15.22 9.31 15.13
CA LEU A 216 14.03 9.98 15.64
C LEU A 216 14.25 11.48 15.87
N THR A 217 15.47 11.93 16.08
CA THR A 217 15.79 13.36 16.24
C THR A 217 15.56 14.08 14.91
N PRO A 218 14.81 15.20 14.89
CA PRO A 218 14.66 16.01 13.69
C PRO A 218 15.96 16.69 13.30
N ASP A 219 16.18 16.88 12.00
CA ASP A 219 17.24 17.74 11.47
C ASP A 219 16.85 19.23 11.59
N GLU A 220 17.74 20.11 11.14
CA GLU A 220 17.52 21.57 11.15
C GLU A 220 16.27 22.01 10.38
N THR A 221 15.76 21.19 9.48
CA THR A 221 14.52 21.44 8.72
C THR A 221 13.27 20.84 9.37
N GLY A 222 13.40 20.24 10.55
CA GLY A 222 12.35 19.55 11.26
C GLY A 222 12.02 18.15 10.70
N ARG A 223 12.82 17.64 9.75
CA ARG A 223 12.62 16.31 9.17
C ARG A 223 13.32 15.25 10.00
N ARG A 224 12.70 14.09 10.12
CA ARG A 224 13.28 12.92 10.77
C ARG A 224 13.71 11.90 9.73
N LYS A 225 14.89 11.30 9.92
CA LYS A 225 15.42 10.27 9.01
C LYS A 225 14.57 9.00 9.01
N LEU A 226 13.94 8.66 10.16
CA LEU A 226 13.05 7.50 10.24
C LEU A 226 11.69 7.82 9.59
N PRO A 227 11.27 7.10 8.53
CA PRO A 227 9.96 7.28 7.93
C PRO A 227 8.83 7.02 8.91
N TYR A 228 7.71 7.72 8.79
CA TYR A 228 6.59 7.65 9.74
C TYR A 228 6.12 6.23 10.04
N MET A 229 5.89 5.42 9.00
CA MET A 229 5.50 4.02 9.18
C MET A 229 6.55 3.20 9.95
N ALA A 230 7.84 3.48 9.75
CA ALA A 230 8.90 2.79 10.48
C ALA A 230 8.93 3.22 11.95
N ARG A 231 8.61 4.49 12.28
CA ARG A 231 8.42 4.94 13.68
C ARG A 231 7.33 4.11 14.35
N LEU A 232 6.17 4.02 13.70
CA LEU A 232 4.99 3.34 14.22
C LEU A 232 5.19 1.82 14.37
N MET A 233 5.83 1.18 13.41
CA MET A 233 6.04 -0.27 13.39
C MET A 233 7.14 -0.76 14.33
N ASN A 234 8.02 0.11 14.80
CA ASN A 234 9.17 -0.24 15.63
C ASN A 234 9.10 0.32 17.04
N LEU A 235 7.91 0.72 17.52
CA LEU A 235 7.75 1.33 18.86
C LEU A 235 8.31 0.44 19.97
N ARG A 236 8.00 -0.86 19.95
CA ARG A 236 8.54 -1.80 20.95
C ARG A 236 10.06 -1.82 20.93
N ASN A 237 10.67 -1.89 19.74
CA ASN A 237 12.13 -1.89 19.62
C ASN A 237 12.77 -0.59 20.15
N GLN A 238 12.09 0.54 19.97
CA GLN A 238 12.52 1.84 20.46
C GLN A 238 12.42 1.90 21.99
N ILE A 239 11.33 1.39 22.57
CA ILE A 239 11.13 1.32 24.03
C ILE A 239 12.13 0.36 24.66
N ASP A 240 12.29 -0.85 24.11
CA ASP A 240 13.23 -1.87 24.57
C ASP A 240 14.70 -1.38 24.51
N ALA A 241 15.01 -0.47 23.57
CA ALA A 241 16.29 0.21 23.46
C ALA A 241 16.43 1.42 24.41
N GLN A 242 15.47 1.66 25.28
CA GLN A 242 15.48 2.76 26.26
C GLN A 242 15.60 4.15 25.65
N VAL A 243 15.01 4.35 24.47
CA VAL A 243 14.89 5.69 23.88
C VAL A 243 13.95 6.54 24.72
N ASP A 244 14.26 7.84 24.83
CA ASP A 244 13.41 8.78 25.57
C ASP A 244 11.97 8.78 25.06
N LEU A 245 11.00 8.55 25.97
CA LEU A 245 9.59 8.45 25.63
C LEU A 245 9.02 9.79 25.12
N GLY A 246 9.57 10.92 25.55
CA GLY A 246 9.19 12.24 25.06
C GLY A 246 9.59 12.41 23.60
N LEU A 247 10.77 11.98 23.23
CA LEU A 247 11.23 11.98 21.83
C LEU A 247 10.36 11.07 20.94
N ILE A 248 10.03 9.88 21.43
CA ILE A 248 9.15 8.95 20.68
C ILE A 248 7.76 9.57 20.52
N ARG A 249 7.18 10.11 21.59
CA ARG A 249 5.88 10.79 21.58
C ARG A 249 5.85 11.94 20.57
N GLN A 250 6.83 12.82 20.61
CA GLN A 250 6.94 13.91 19.64
C GLN A 250 7.07 13.39 18.20
N ALA A 251 7.87 12.34 17.99
CA ALA A 251 8.04 11.75 16.67
C ALA A 251 6.77 11.08 16.13
N LEU A 252 5.86 10.62 16.99
CA LEU A 252 4.55 10.10 16.58
C LEU A 252 3.59 11.21 16.19
N LEU A 253 3.62 12.34 16.89
CA LEU A 253 2.75 13.48 16.56
C LEU A 253 3.20 14.24 15.33
N ASP A 254 4.53 14.37 15.13
CA ASP A 254 5.09 15.08 13.99
C ASP A 254 4.87 14.33 12.66
N GLY A 255 4.08 14.93 11.79
CA GLY A 255 3.80 14.43 10.45
C GLY A 255 2.72 13.35 10.38
N ALA A 256 1.96 13.15 11.48
CA ALA A 256 0.83 12.21 11.48
C ALA A 256 -0.19 12.59 10.40
N GLU A 257 -0.50 13.87 10.25
CA GLU A 257 -1.43 14.42 9.27
C GLU A 257 -1.00 14.20 7.80
N LYS A 258 0.31 14.04 7.55
CA LYS A 258 0.89 13.76 6.23
C LYS A 258 1.23 12.28 6.05
N SER A 259 0.94 11.46 7.05
CA SER A 259 1.25 10.03 7.00
C SER A 259 0.25 9.29 6.11
N TRP A 260 0.69 8.17 5.58
CA TRP A 260 -0.18 7.22 4.89
C TRP A 260 -0.57 6.06 5.83
N ALA A 261 -0.42 6.28 7.15
CA ALA A 261 -0.76 5.29 8.15
C ALA A 261 -2.29 5.19 8.26
N LEU A 262 -2.81 4.00 8.06
CA LEU A 262 -4.22 3.73 8.23
C LEU A 262 -4.54 3.58 9.73
N PRO A 263 -5.75 3.95 10.17
CA PRO A 263 -6.13 3.96 11.59
C PRO A 263 -5.81 2.69 12.36
N PHE A 264 -6.08 1.53 11.78
CA PHE A 264 -5.80 0.24 12.43
C PHE A 264 -4.30 0.01 12.74
N ARG A 265 -3.38 0.73 12.09
CA ARG A 265 -1.94 0.67 12.41
C ARG A 265 -1.63 1.30 13.76
N PHE A 266 -2.32 2.38 14.12
CA PHE A 266 -2.20 3.02 15.43
C PHE A 266 -2.76 2.13 16.53
N VAL A 267 -3.91 1.49 16.29
CA VAL A 267 -4.52 0.54 17.23
C VAL A 267 -3.59 -0.65 17.48
N THR A 268 -3.03 -1.24 16.41
CA THR A 268 -2.04 -2.32 16.54
C THR A 268 -0.80 -1.86 17.31
N ALA A 269 -0.31 -0.65 17.03
CA ALA A 269 0.85 -0.09 17.71
C ALA A 269 0.58 0.11 19.23
N ALA A 270 -0.62 0.56 19.59
CA ALA A 270 -1.03 0.72 21.00
C ALA A 270 -1.04 -0.59 21.78
N LYS A 271 -1.41 -1.71 21.15
CA LYS A 271 -1.30 -3.04 21.77
C LYS A 271 0.14 -3.41 22.13
N HIS A 272 1.11 -3.01 21.32
CA HIS A 272 2.52 -3.31 21.53
C HIS A 272 3.27 -2.24 22.35
N ALA A 273 2.70 -1.06 22.50
CA ALA A 273 3.27 0.07 23.24
C ALA A 273 2.19 0.79 24.08
N PRO A 274 1.61 0.15 25.11
CA PRO A 274 0.53 0.74 25.91
C PRO A 274 0.91 2.06 26.59
N SER A 275 2.18 2.25 26.94
CA SER A 275 2.71 3.49 27.54
C SER A 275 2.63 4.71 26.62
N LEU A 276 2.39 4.50 25.32
CA LEU A 276 2.24 5.54 24.31
C LEU A 276 0.80 5.62 23.75
N ALA A 277 -0.17 4.96 24.38
CA ALA A 277 -1.54 4.88 23.88
C ALA A 277 -2.16 6.25 23.62
N ASP A 278 -1.97 7.21 24.53
CA ASP A 278 -2.50 8.58 24.38
C ASP A 278 -1.91 9.29 23.16
N ALA A 279 -0.58 9.21 22.99
CA ALA A 279 0.10 9.81 21.84
C ALA A 279 -0.31 9.14 20.51
N LEU A 280 -0.53 7.83 20.54
CA LEU A 280 -1.00 7.07 19.37
C LEU A 280 -2.44 7.43 19.00
N ASN A 281 -3.31 7.62 20.01
CA ASN A 281 -4.67 8.10 19.78
C ASN A 281 -4.67 9.50 19.16
N GLU A 282 -3.92 10.43 19.73
CA GLU A 282 -3.79 11.79 19.20
C GLU A 282 -3.22 11.78 17.77
N ALA A 283 -2.15 11.01 17.53
CA ALA A 283 -1.56 10.88 16.19
C ALA A 283 -2.53 10.27 15.19
N MET A 284 -3.35 9.31 15.61
CA MET A 284 -4.38 8.69 14.77
C MET A 284 -5.44 9.71 14.37
N LEU A 285 -5.95 10.52 15.32
CA LEU A 285 -6.93 11.58 15.04
C LEU A 285 -6.36 12.64 14.09
N ARG A 286 -5.08 13.01 14.24
CA ARG A 286 -4.40 13.91 13.29
C ARG A 286 -4.25 13.29 11.90
N ALA A 287 -4.07 11.99 11.79
CA ALA A 287 -3.93 11.28 10.51
C ALA A 287 -5.25 11.14 9.76
N ILE A 288 -6.37 11.12 10.48
CA ILE A 288 -7.71 11.22 9.91
C ILE A 288 -7.94 12.70 9.62
N GLN A 289 -7.48 13.16 8.47
CA GLN A 289 -7.76 14.53 8.02
C GLN A 289 -9.27 14.76 8.02
N PRO A 290 -9.73 15.97 8.31
CA PRO A 290 -11.14 16.28 8.29
C PRO A 290 -11.68 16.11 6.87
N GLU A 291 -12.13 14.91 6.55
CA GLU A 291 -13.10 14.69 5.52
C GLU A 291 -14.38 15.44 5.96
N PRO A 292 -15.16 15.99 5.03
CA PRO A 292 -16.41 16.62 5.41
C PRO A 292 -17.26 15.65 6.21
N ASN A 293 -17.76 16.10 7.35
CA ASN A 293 -18.62 15.29 8.23
C ASN A 293 -19.76 14.69 7.41
N LEU A 294 -20.10 13.45 7.70
CA LEU A 294 -21.28 12.80 7.13
C LEU A 294 -22.52 13.52 7.65
N PRO A 295 -23.32 14.13 6.77
CA PRO A 295 -24.46 14.91 7.21
C PRO A 295 -25.60 14.01 7.71
N GLY A 296 -26.25 14.42 8.79
CA GLY A 296 -27.43 13.79 9.35
C GLY A 296 -27.13 12.58 10.25
N MET A 297 -28.19 11.93 10.71
CA MET A 297 -28.08 10.81 11.65
C MET A 297 -27.43 9.60 10.98
N THR A 298 -26.29 9.15 11.50
CA THR A 298 -25.55 7.99 11.03
C THR A 298 -25.62 6.85 12.03
N TYR A 299 -26.06 5.65 11.56
CA TYR A 299 -26.02 4.41 12.35
C TYR A 299 -24.79 3.60 11.97
N ILE A 300 -23.93 3.32 12.96
CA ILE A 300 -22.76 2.45 12.80
C ILE A 300 -23.13 1.07 13.30
N ILE A 301 -23.26 0.10 12.38
CA ILE A 301 -23.60 -1.29 12.70
C ILE A 301 -22.33 -2.10 12.55
N LEU A 302 -21.90 -2.76 13.63
CA LEU A 302 -20.73 -3.63 13.66
C LEU A 302 -21.20 -5.09 13.64
N ASP A 303 -20.68 -5.85 12.69
CA ASP A 303 -20.83 -7.30 12.66
C ASP A 303 -19.93 -7.93 13.74
N VAL A 304 -20.50 -8.76 14.59
CA VAL A 304 -19.83 -9.52 15.65
C VAL A 304 -20.06 -11.03 15.50
N SER A 305 -20.41 -11.49 14.31
CA SER A 305 -20.56 -12.92 13.99
C SER A 305 -19.22 -13.67 14.13
N GLY A 306 -19.28 -15.00 14.23
CA GLY A 306 -18.10 -15.84 14.42
C GLY A 306 -17.03 -15.71 13.33
N SER A 307 -17.41 -15.33 12.10
CA SER A 307 -16.45 -15.06 11.02
C SER A 307 -15.58 -13.82 11.28
N MET A 308 -15.96 -12.96 12.23
CA MET A 308 -15.19 -11.78 12.62
C MET A 308 -14.06 -12.07 13.62
N ASP A 309 -13.99 -13.27 14.18
CA ASP A 309 -12.89 -13.72 15.04
C ASP A 309 -11.61 -14.02 14.26
N ASP A 310 -11.71 -14.23 12.95
CA ASP A 310 -10.56 -14.46 12.09
C ASP A 310 -9.63 -13.25 12.04
N VAL A 311 -8.34 -13.51 11.85
CA VAL A 311 -7.33 -12.45 11.66
C VAL A 311 -7.64 -11.64 10.40
N LEU A 312 -7.33 -10.34 10.46
CA LEU A 312 -7.57 -9.40 9.36
C LEU A 312 -6.78 -9.76 8.08
N SER A 313 -5.60 -10.32 8.23
CA SER A 313 -4.75 -10.83 7.14
C SER A 313 -3.76 -11.86 7.68
N ALA A 314 -3.13 -12.65 6.79
CA ALA A 314 -2.19 -13.72 7.15
C ALA A 314 -1.01 -13.27 8.05
N LYS A 315 -0.67 -11.98 8.07
CA LYS A 315 0.40 -11.39 8.88
C LYS A 315 -0.10 -10.48 10.00
N SER A 316 -1.42 -10.41 10.21
CA SER A 316 -2.02 -9.55 11.22
C SER A 316 -2.19 -10.31 12.55
N THR A 317 -1.96 -9.61 13.64
CA THR A 317 -2.37 -10.05 14.98
C THR A 317 -3.73 -9.47 15.40
N MET A 318 -4.36 -8.67 14.51
CA MET A 318 -5.64 -8.02 14.73
C MET A 318 -6.75 -8.87 14.11
N CYS A 319 -7.80 -9.14 14.86
CA CYS A 319 -9.00 -9.79 14.35
C CYS A 319 -9.87 -8.80 13.56
N ARG A 320 -10.78 -9.31 12.75
CA ARG A 320 -11.70 -8.49 11.94
C ARG A 320 -12.61 -7.64 12.82
N TRP A 321 -13.18 -8.20 13.90
CA TRP A 321 -14.03 -7.45 14.82
C TRP A 321 -13.29 -6.32 15.53
N GLU A 322 -12.00 -6.50 15.87
CA GLU A 322 -11.17 -5.45 16.45
C GLU A 322 -10.96 -4.29 15.46
N ALA A 323 -10.71 -4.63 14.18
CA ALA A 323 -10.58 -3.62 13.12
C ALA A 323 -11.91 -2.89 12.87
N ALA A 324 -13.02 -3.62 12.85
CA ALA A 324 -14.36 -3.05 12.69
C ALA A 324 -14.72 -2.14 13.86
N SER A 325 -14.44 -2.55 15.11
CA SER A 325 -14.67 -1.73 16.31
C SER A 325 -13.83 -0.46 16.30
N ALA A 326 -12.54 -0.58 15.93
CA ALA A 326 -11.66 0.59 15.81
C ALA A 326 -12.18 1.58 14.75
N LEU A 327 -12.63 1.08 13.59
CA LEU A 327 -13.26 1.91 12.56
C LEU A 327 -14.57 2.53 13.05
N GLY A 328 -15.40 1.80 13.80
CA GLY A 328 -16.64 2.32 14.38
C GLY A 328 -16.40 3.49 15.32
N VAL A 329 -15.40 3.39 16.19
CA VAL A 329 -14.98 4.49 17.08
C VAL A 329 -14.51 5.70 16.28
N LEU A 330 -13.75 5.46 15.20
CA LEU A 330 -13.23 6.54 14.35
C LEU A 330 -14.30 7.22 13.50
N LEU A 331 -15.25 6.45 12.98
CA LEU A 331 -16.36 7.00 12.21
C LEU A 331 -17.21 7.97 13.04
N ARG A 332 -17.29 7.77 14.36
CA ARG A 332 -17.95 8.71 15.24
C ARG A 332 -17.35 10.13 15.15
N GLU A 333 -16.04 10.26 14.92
CA GLU A 333 -15.35 11.55 14.82
C GLU A 333 -15.63 12.29 13.50
N VAL A 334 -16.19 11.60 12.49
CA VAL A 334 -16.56 12.16 11.18
C VAL A 334 -18.09 12.17 10.94
N CYS A 335 -18.88 11.82 11.96
CA CYS A 335 -20.34 11.94 11.96
C CYS A 335 -20.79 13.16 12.75
N GLU A 336 -21.94 13.75 12.36
CA GLU A 336 -22.59 14.81 13.12
C GLU A 336 -23.24 14.31 14.41
#